data_6f5d23e4f4f9c9615a1d19eeb6fcdda7
#
_entry.id   6f5d23e4f4f9c9615a1d19eeb6fcdda7
#
_cell.length_a   1.000
_cell.length_b   1.000
_cell.length_c   1.000
_cell.angle_alpha   90.00
_cell.angle_beta   90.00
_cell.angle_gamma   90.00
#
_symmetry.space_group_name_H-M   'P 1'
#
loop_
_entity.id
_entity.type
_entity.pdbx_description
1 polymer ?
#
loop_
_entity_poly.entity_id
_entity_poly.type
_entity_poly.pdbx_seq_one_letter_code
_entity_poly.pdbx_strand_id
1 'polypeptide(L)'
;MKIALYGYGKMGKAIEAVAVARGHEVVLRVTGANAGTAPTGADVAIEFSTPDQALANMDLCLDHDVPVVVGTTGWYDKMNGVRKKVGDKKGSLLWASNFSIGVNLFFRVNRMLAGLMDTRPDYAAHIDEIHHIHKLDAPSGTAITLARDIDLKTKGYSGFELKEDNAADQTISR
;
A
#
# COMPACT_ATOMS: atom_id res chain seq x y z
N MET A 1 -2.83 18.17 15.11
CA MET A 1 -2.03 18.31 13.87
C MET A 1 -2.95 18.77 12.75
N LYS A 2 -2.41 19.52 11.82
CA LYS A 2 -3.05 19.93 10.57
C LYS A 2 -2.71 18.93 9.48
N ILE A 3 -3.72 18.34 8.86
CA ILE A 3 -3.57 17.22 7.91
C ILE A 3 -4.01 17.68 6.52
N ALA A 4 -3.19 17.40 5.50
CA ALA A 4 -3.57 17.47 4.10
C ALA A 4 -3.96 16.07 3.59
N LEU A 5 -5.10 15.93 2.95
CA LEU A 5 -5.56 14.68 2.35
C LEU A 5 -5.45 14.76 0.83
N TYR A 6 -4.60 13.92 0.26
CA TYR A 6 -4.49 13.71 -1.18
C TYR A 6 -5.26 12.46 -1.56
N GLY A 7 -6.34 12.63 -2.34
CA GLY A 7 -7.34 11.60 -2.60
C GLY A 7 -8.48 11.65 -1.58
N TYR A 8 -9.59 12.26 -1.97
CA TYR A 8 -10.76 12.44 -1.10
C TYR A 8 -11.94 11.56 -1.56
N GLY A 9 -11.63 10.29 -1.85
CA GLY A 9 -12.58 9.23 -2.13
C GLY A 9 -13.10 8.55 -0.84
N LYS A 10 -13.43 7.27 -0.93
CA LYS A 10 -13.94 6.48 0.21
C LYS A 10 -12.94 6.48 1.38
N MET A 11 -11.65 6.24 1.09
CA MET A 11 -10.62 6.19 2.13
C MET A 11 -10.33 7.58 2.72
N GLY A 12 -10.19 8.62 1.89
CA GLY A 12 -9.95 9.98 2.37
C GLY A 12 -11.04 10.48 3.31
N LYS A 13 -12.31 10.20 3.02
CA LYS A 13 -13.45 10.52 3.91
C LYS A 13 -13.40 9.75 5.22
N ALA A 14 -13.03 8.48 5.20
CA ALA A 14 -12.88 7.68 6.42
C ALA A 14 -11.71 8.18 7.29
N ILE A 15 -10.60 8.55 6.67
CA ILE A 15 -9.44 9.13 7.37
C ILE A 15 -9.81 10.46 8.02
N GLU A 16 -10.54 11.33 7.31
CA GLU A 16 -11.00 12.59 7.89
C GLU A 16 -11.88 12.39 9.12
N ALA A 17 -12.86 11.48 9.03
CA ALA A 17 -13.74 11.20 10.16
C ALA A 17 -12.95 10.76 11.40
N VAL A 18 -11.94 9.91 11.22
CA VAL A 18 -11.06 9.47 12.33
C VAL A 18 -10.15 10.59 12.80
N ALA A 19 -9.60 11.39 11.90
CA ALA A 19 -8.72 12.51 12.24
C ALA A 19 -9.44 13.55 13.10
N VAL A 20 -10.65 13.94 12.68
CA VAL A 20 -11.50 14.89 13.41
C VAL A 20 -11.88 14.33 14.79
N ALA A 21 -12.29 13.07 14.86
CA ALA A 21 -12.63 12.41 16.13
C ALA A 21 -11.44 12.35 17.11
N ARG A 22 -10.20 12.41 16.59
CA ARG A 22 -8.96 12.45 17.36
C ARG A 22 -8.46 13.87 17.64
N GLY A 23 -9.22 14.90 17.32
CA GLY A 23 -8.87 16.30 17.55
C GLY A 23 -7.83 16.86 16.57
N HIS A 24 -7.72 16.27 15.37
CA HIS A 24 -6.88 16.82 14.30
C HIS A 24 -7.74 17.68 13.35
N GLU A 25 -7.09 18.60 12.66
CA GLU A 25 -7.72 19.49 11.67
C GLU A 25 -7.35 19.05 10.27
N VAL A 26 -8.34 18.86 9.38
CA VAL A 26 -8.09 18.63 7.96
C VAL A 26 -8.12 19.96 7.23
N VAL A 27 -6.94 20.48 6.90
CA VAL A 27 -6.76 21.83 6.28
C VAL A 27 -6.84 21.80 4.76
N LEU A 28 -6.63 20.62 4.14
CA LEU A 28 -6.67 20.47 2.68
C LEU A 28 -7.28 19.12 2.29
N ARG A 29 -8.14 19.13 1.28
CA ARG A 29 -8.73 17.96 0.62
C ARG A 29 -8.48 18.06 -0.86
N VAL A 30 -7.60 17.22 -1.40
CA VAL A 30 -7.26 17.19 -2.81
C VAL A 30 -8.09 16.13 -3.53
N THR A 31 -8.73 16.56 -4.59
CA THR A 31 -9.52 15.75 -5.53
C THR A 31 -9.01 15.98 -6.95
N GLY A 32 -9.60 15.32 -7.94
CA GLY A 32 -9.28 15.61 -9.34
C GLY A 32 -9.53 17.10 -9.74
N ALA A 33 -10.48 17.77 -9.09
CA ALA A 33 -10.84 19.14 -9.41
C ALA A 33 -9.79 20.18 -8.95
N ASN A 34 -8.99 19.86 -7.94
CA ASN A 34 -7.93 20.71 -7.39
C ASN A 34 -6.59 19.97 -7.28
N ALA A 35 -6.33 19.05 -8.19
CA ALA A 35 -5.04 18.36 -8.28
C ALA A 35 -3.89 19.38 -8.41
N GLY A 36 -2.75 19.07 -7.78
CA GLY A 36 -1.60 19.95 -7.77
C GLY A 36 -1.66 21.05 -6.69
N THR A 37 -2.67 21.09 -5.83
CA THR A 37 -2.70 22.05 -4.71
C THR A 37 -1.63 21.69 -3.68
N ALA A 38 -0.78 22.67 -3.33
CA ALA A 38 0.29 22.50 -2.36
C ALA A 38 -0.25 22.29 -0.93
N PRO A 39 0.42 21.47 -0.09
CA PRO A 39 -0.01 21.18 1.29
C PRO A 39 0.35 22.29 2.28
N THR A 40 0.24 23.54 1.88
CA THR A 40 0.66 24.70 2.66
C THR A 40 -0.03 24.74 4.01
N GLY A 41 0.75 24.83 5.08
CA GLY A 41 0.25 24.89 6.46
C GLY A 41 -0.19 23.57 7.05
N ALA A 42 0.02 22.44 6.37
CA ALA A 42 -0.18 21.12 6.92
C ALA A 42 1.08 20.65 7.67
N ASP A 43 0.88 19.94 8.78
CA ASP A 43 1.95 19.29 9.53
C ASP A 43 2.34 17.93 8.89
N VAL A 44 1.38 17.30 8.20
CA VAL A 44 1.54 16.01 7.51
C VAL A 44 0.53 15.88 6.37
N ALA A 45 0.94 15.20 5.31
CA ALA A 45 0.04 14.78 4.24
C ALA A 45 -0.27 13.29 4.34
N ILE A 46 -1.50 12.89 3.98
CA ILE A 46 -1.91 11.50 3.85
C ILE A 46 -2.40 11.30 2.42
N GLU A 47 -1.75 10.40 1.69
CA GLU A 47 -1.94 10.17 0.27
C GLU A 47 -2.64 8.83 0.01
N PHE A 48 -3.89 8.89 -0.47
CA PHE A 48 -4.72 7.75 -0.91
C PHE A 48 -5.49 8.15 -2.17
N SER A 49 -4.75 8.41 -3.25
CA SER A 49 -5.33 8.81 -4.54
C SER A 49 -5.32 7.65 -5.56
N THR A 50 -4.69 7.86 -6.68
CA THR A 50 -4.49 6.86 -7.74
C THR A 50 -3.00 6.67 -8.04
N PRO A 51 -2.58 5.52 -8.59
CA PRO A 51 -1.19 5.27 -8.94
C PRO A 51 -0.56 6.38 -9.79
N ASP A 52 -1.33 6.93 -10.73
CA ASP A 52 -0.88 7.99 -11.64
C ASP A 52 -0.63 9.33 -10.93
N GLN A 53 -1.35 9.60 -9.84
CA GLN A 53 -1.23 10.84 -9.07
C GLN A 53 -0.27 10.74 -7.90
N ALA A 54 0.00 9.54 -7.40
CA ALA A 54 0.74 9.33 -6.17
C ALA A 54 2.15 9.95 -6.21
N LEU A 55 2.88 9.79 -7.31
CA LEU A 55 4.22 10.36 -7.46
C LEU A 55 4.21 11.88 -7.44
N ALA A 56 3.31 12.50 -8.19
CA ALA A 56 3.18 13.95 -8.23
C ALA A 56 2.77 14.53 -6.87
N ASN A 57 1.87 13.87 -6.15
CA ASN A 57 1.45 14.24 -4.81
C ASN A 57 2.60 14.13 -3.79
N MET A 58 3.36 13.03 -3.82
CA MET A 58 4.55 12.84 -2.97
C MET A 58 5.59 13.92 -3.25
N ASP A 59 5.86 14.20 -4.53
CA ASP A 59 6.82 15.20 -4.96
C ASP A 59 6.42 16.58 -4.43
N LEU A 60 5.15 16.93 -4.57
CA LEU A 60 4.62 18.20 -4.08
C LEU A 60 4.75 18.33 -2.56
N CYS A 61 4.46 17.28 -1.81
CA CYS A 61 4.64 17.28 -0.36
C CYS A 61 6.11 17.48 0.05
N LEU A 62 7.03 16.75 -0.60
CA LEU A 62 8.47 16.86 -0.33
C LEU A 62 9.03 18.22 -0.73
N ASP A 63 8.53 18.83 -1.81
CA ASP A 63 8.95 20.15 -2.27
C ASP A 63 8.49 21.29 -1.33
N HIS A 64 7.48 21.02 -0.51
CA HIS A 64 6.98 21.93 0.53
C HIS A 64 7.37 21.54 1.96
N ASP A 65 8.34 20.63 2.12
CA ASP A 65 8.83 20.13 3.41
C ASP A 65 7.74 19.50 4.30
N VAL A 66 6.67 18.97 3.71
CA VAL A 66 5.58 18.30 4.43
C VAL A 66 5.79 16.79 4.40
N PRO A 67 5.94 16.14 5.57
CA PRO A 67 5.99 14.68 5.68
C PRO A 67 4.77 14.03 5.06
N VAL A 68 4.96 12.90 4.37
CA VAL A 68 3.83 12.23 3.68
C VAL A 68 3.72 10.75 4.04
N VAL A 69 2.48 10.33 4.32
CA VAL A 69 2.08 8.93 4.54
C VAL A 69 1.32 8.47 3.31
N VAL A 70 1.82 7.43 2.65
CA VAL A 70 1.32 6.97 1.34
C VAL A 70 0.70 5.59 1.46
N GLY A 71 -0.58 5.50 1.11
CA GLY A 71 -1.30 4.23 1.02
C GLY A 71 -1.69 3.83 -0.40
N THR A 72 -1.53 4.72 -1.36
CA THR A 72 -1.70 4.37 -2.78
C THR A 72 -0.64 3.33 -3.18
N THR A 73 -1.04 2.33 -3.93
CA THR A 73 -0.18 1.27 -4.49
C THR A 73 0.07 1.50 -5.97
N GLY A 74 0.87 0.64 -6.62
CA GLY A 74 1.07 0.67 -8.08
C GLY A 74 2.14 1.64 -8.59
N TRP A 75 2.95 2.25 -7.70
CA TRP A 75 4.05 3.15 -8.06
C TRP A 75 5.45 2.61 -7.68
N TYR A 76 5.52 1.38 -7.17
CA TYR A 76 6.73 0.84 -6.54
C TYR A 76 7.90 0.60 -7.50
N ASP A 77 7.65 0.54 -8.80
CA ASP A 77 8.68 0.52 -9.84
C ASP A 77 9.52 1.81 -9.85
N LYS A 78 8.99 2.91 -9.32
CA LYS A 78 9.66 4.22 -9.18
C LYS A 78 10.31 4.43 -7.80
N MET A 79 10.32 3.42 -6.93
CA MET A 79 10.81 3.52 -5.54
C MET A 79 12.21 4.13 -5.42
N ASN A 80 13.14 3.79 -6.33
CA ASN A 80 14.49 4.31 -6.27
C ASN A 80 14.53 5.83 -6.49
N GLY A 81 13.71 6.35 -7.40
CA GLY A 81 13.56 7.79 -7.62
C GLY A 81 12.97 8.50 -6.41
N VAL A 82 11.93 7.91 -5.81
CA VAL A 82 11.30 8.44 -4.60
C VAL A 82 12.30 8.49 -3.44
N ARG A 83 13.04 7.41 -3.18
CA ARG A 83 14.08 7.37 -2.14
C ARG A 83 15.15 8.44 -2.33
N LYS A 84 15.60 8.61 -3.58
CA LYS A 84 16.59 9.65 -3.91
C LYS A 84 16.02 11.03 -3.57
N LYS A 85 14.79 11.34 -3.99
CA LYS A 85 14.16 12.64 -3.73
C LYS A 85 13.95 12.89 -2.24
N VAL A 86 13.51 11.90 -1.47
CA VAL A 86 13.39 11.98 -0.01
C VAL A 86 14.73 12.34 0.62
N GLY A 87 15.83 11.71 0.18
CA GLY A 87 17.19 12.00 0.65
C GLY A 87 17.65 13.41 0.28
N ASP A 88 17.50 13.80 -0.99
CA ASP A 88 17.91 15.11 -1.50
C ASP A 88 17.17 16.27 -0.78
N LYS A 89 15.90 16.06 -0.49
CA LYS A 89 15.05 17.03 0.23
C LYS A 89 15.14 16.93 1.74
N LYS A 90 15.86 15.93 2.29
CA LYS A 90 15.87 15.60 3.74
C LYS A 90 14.44 15.44 4.30
N GLY A 91 13.50 15.02 3.44
CA GLY A 91 12.10 14.86 3.75
C GLY A 91 11.79 13.56 4.49
N SER A 92 10.52 13.36 4.80
CA SER A 92 10.04 12.13 5.46
C SER A 92 8.89 11.53 4.67
N LEU A 93 9.01 10.23 4.39
CA LEU A 93 7.98 9.47 3.69
C LEU A 93 7.80 8.11 4.37
N LEU A 94 6.55 7.79 4.74
CA LEU A 94 6.13 6.47 5.19
C LEU A 94 5.17 5.89 4.15
N TRP A 95 5.39 4.65 3.74
CA TRP A 95 4.48 3.97 2.83
C TRP A 95 4.20 2.55 3.28
N ALA A 96 3.02 2.06 2.96
CA ALA A 96 2.67 0.66 3.14
C ALA A 96 1.62 0.24 2.11
N SER A 97 1.71 -1.01 1.65
CA SER A 97 0.67 -1.62 0.80
C SER A 97 -0.61 -1.89 1.59
N ASN A 98 -0.50 -1.95 2.91
CA ASN A 98 -1.62 -2.15 3.81
C ASN A 98 -1.30 -1.60 5.21
N PHE A 99 -2.20 -0.80 5.77
CA PHE A 99 -2.08 -0.22 7.12
C PHE A 99 -2.90 -1.01 8.17
N SER A 100 -3.57 -2.10 7.80
CA SER A 100 -4.26 -2.97 8.77
C SER A 100 -3.25 -3.67 9.66
N ILE A 101 -3.41 -3.53 10.98
CA ILE A 101 -2.60 -4.24 11.97
C ILE A 101 -2.72 -5.75 11.77
N GLY A 102 -3.94 -6.28 11.54
CA GLY A 102 -4.18 -7.71 11.32
C GLY A 102 -3.44 -8.25 10.11
N VAL A 103 -3.46 -7.52 8.98
CA VAL A 103 -2.73 -7.91 7.76
C VAL A 103 -1.22 -7.88 8.00
N ASN A 104 -0.70 -6.88 8.70
CA ASN A 104 0.73 -6.81 9.01
C ASN A 104 1.19 -7.91 9.98
N LEU A 105 0.34 -8.31 10.94
CA LEU A 105 0.59 -9.48 11.77
C LEU A 105 0.58 -10.77 10.93
N PHE A 106 -0.35 -10.88 9.99
CA PHE A 106 -0.40 -12.02 9.07
C PHE A 106 0.87 -12.11 8.21
N PHE A 107 1.38 -11.01 7.67
CA PHE A 107 2.67 -10.99 6.97
C PHE A 107 3.82 -11.49 7.85
N ARG A 108 3.84 -11.13 9.15
CA ARG A 108 4.86 -11.64 10.07
C ARG A 108 4.76 -13.15 10.28
N VAL A 109 3.54 -13.67 10.48
CA VAL A 109 3.29 -15.11 10.63
C VAL A 109 3.69 -15.85 9.35
N ASN A 110 3.32 -15.33 8.19
CA ASN A 110 3.70 -15.89 6.89
C ASN A 110 5.23 -16.03 6.75
N ARG A 111 5.99 -14.98 7.07
CA ARG A 111 7.47 -15.04 7.05
C ARG A 111 8.06 -16.05 8.01
N MET A 112 7.50 -16.16 9.22
CA MET A 112 7.94 -17.15 10.21
C MET A 112 7.66 -18.56 9.71
N LEU A 113 6.43 -18.81 9.23
CA LEU A 113 6.02 -20.11 8.71
C LEU A 113 6.88 -20.51 7.50
N ALA A 114 7.09 -19.62 6.54
CA ALA A 114 7.93 -19.88 5.38
C ALA A 114 9.35 -20.32 5.80
N GLY A 115 9.98 -19.63 6.76
CA GLY A 115 11.30 -20.01 7.27
C GLY A 115 11.32 -21.36 7.98
N LEU A 116 10.27 -21.74 8.71
CA LEU A 116 10.14 -23.06 9.32
C LEU A 116 9.97 -24.16 8.25
N MET A 117 9.19 -23.88 7.22
CA MET A 117 8.88 -24.82 6.13
C MET A 117 10.05 -25.02 5.15
N ASP A 118 11.03 -24.12 5.10
CA ASP A 118 12.23 -24.24 4.24
C ASP A 118 13.01 -25.54 4.49
N THR A 119 12.86 -26.13 5.68
CA THR A 119 13.49 -27.42 6.05
C THR A 119 12.62 -28.64 5.68
N ARG A 120 11.50 -28.46 5.00
CA ARG A 120 10.49 -29.48 4.69
C ARG A 120 10.22 -29.53 3.18
N PRO A 121 11.10 -30.14 2.37
CA PRO A 121 10.98 -30.14 0.91
C PRO A 121 9.74 -30.88 0.37
N ASP A 122 9.10 -31.70 1.20
CA ASP A 122 7.88 -32.44 0.82
C ASP A 122 6.63 -31.53 0.78
N TYR A 123 6.73 -30.27 1.21
CA TYR A 123 5.63 -29.30 1.21
C TYR A 123 5.85 -28.23 0.15
N ALA A 124 4.79 -27.86 -0.53
CA ALA A 124 4.77 -26.74 -1.46
C ALA A 124 3.83 -25.65 -0.96
N ALA A 125 4.22 -24.38 -1.14
CA ALA A 125 3.38 -23.25 -0.81
C ALA A 125 2.42 -22.93 -1.97
N HIS A 126 1.16 -22.63 -1.61
CA HIS A 126 0.13 -22.18 -2.51
C HIS A 126 -0.63 -21.02 -1.86
N ILE A 127 -1.04 -20.02 -2.65
CA ILE A 127 -1.79 -18.87 -2.18
C ILE A 127 -3.06 -18.75 -2.99
N ASP A 128 -4.21 -18.84 -2.33
CA ASP A 128 -5.50 -18.53 -2.89
C ASP A 128 -5.99 -17.20 -2.33
N GLU A 129 -6.50 -16.33 -3.21
CA GLU A 129 -7.13 -15.08 -2.79
C GLU A 129 -8.52 -14.94 -3.39
N ILE A 130 -9.45 -14.48 -2.56
CA ILE A 130 -10.84 -14.23 -2.95
C ILE A 130 -11.17 -12.78 -2.66
N HIS A 131 -11.72 -12.10 -3.65
CA HIS A 131 -12.09 -10.69 -3.56
C HIS A 131 -13.53 -10.44 -4.04
N HIS A 132 -14.03 -9.28 -3.72
CA HIS A 132 -15.31 -8.80 -4.26
C HIS A 132 -15.22 -8.57 -5.77
N ILE A 133 -16.33 -8.66 -6.46
CA ILE A 133 -16.45 -8.56 -7.94
C ILE A 133 -15.95 -7.24 -8.55
N HIS A 134 -15.76 -6.19 -7.74
CA HIS A 134 -15.27 -4.88 -8.21
C HIS A 134 -13.76 -4.72 -8.12
N LYS A 135 -13.01 -5.78 -7.74
CA LYS A 135 -11.55 -5.71 -7.72
C LYS A 135 -11.02 -5.83 -9.14
N LEU A 136 -10.20 -4.85 -9.56
CA LEU A 136 -9.70 -4.75 -10.93
C LEU A 136 -8.29 -5.33 -11.10
N ASP A 137 -7.49 -5.35 -10.02
CA ASP A 137 -6.11 -5.82 -10.04
C ASP A 137 -6.01 -7.25 -9.51
N ALA A 138 -5.26 -8.09 -10.19
CA ALA A 138 -4.86 -9.44 -9.79
C ALA A 138 -3.42 -9.69 -10.24
N PRO A 139 -2.56 -10.29 -9.40
CA PRO A 139 -2.80 -10.56 -7.98
C PRO A 139 -2.83 -9.29 -7.14
N SER A 140 -3.46 -9.37 -5.95
CA SER A 140 -3.51 -8.23 -5.02
C SER A 140 -2.13 -7.88 -4.47
N GLY A 141 -1.94 -6.63 -4.03
CA GLY A 141 -0.72 -6.22 -3.34
C GLY A 141 -0.44 -7.06 -2.08
N THR A 142 -1.48 -7.58 -1.43
CA THR A 142 -1.37 -8.49 -0.28
C THR A 142 -0.82 -9.86 -0.72
N ALA A 143 -1.38 -10.47 -1.77
CA ALA A 143 -0.90 -11.75 -2.30
C ALA A 143 0.55 -11.64 -2.79
N ILE A 144 0.89 -10.57 -3.52
CA ILE A 144 2.26 -10.30 -3.95
C ILE A 144 3.21 -10.21 -2.75
N THR A 145 2.81 -9.55 -1.67
CA THR A 145 3.63 -9.43 -0.45
C THR A 145 3.83 -10.79 0.20
N LEU A 146 2.78 -11.61 0.33
CA LEU A 146 2.85 -12.96 0.88
C LEU A 146 3.79 -13.85 0.06
N ALA A 147 3.64 -13.84 -1.27
CA ALA A 147 4.46 -14.63 -2.19
C ALA A 147 5.95 -14.23 -2.11
N ARG A 148 6.25 -12.93 -2.11
CA ARG A 148 7.61 -12.41 -1.94
C ARG A 148 8.22 -12.79 -0.60
N ASP A 149 7.44 -12.74 0.48
CA ASP A 149 7.90 -13.12 1.80
C ASP A 149 8.25 -14.61 1.87
N ILE A 150 7.50 -15.49 1.18
CA ILE A 150 7.80 -16.91 1.04
C ILE A 150 9.08 -17.11 0.25
N ASP A 151 9.19 -16.52 -0.94
CA ASP A 151 10.36 -16.60 -1.82
C ASP A 151 11.66 -16.16 -1.11
N LEU A 152 11.59 -15.06 -0.36
CA LEU A 152 12.74 -14.55 0.41
C LEU A 152 13.16 -15.42 1.59
N LYS A 153 12.28 -16.29 2.10
CA LYS A 153 12.52 -17.11 3.30
C LYS A 153 12.76 -18.57 3.00
N THR A 154 12.56 -18.99 1.77
CA THR A 154 12.73 -20.38 1.32
C THR A 154 13.75 -20.46 0.21
N LYS A 155 14.58 -21.52 0.23
CA LYS A 155 15.60 -21.77 -0.81
C LYS A 155 15.05 -22.57 -1.98
N GLY A 156 13.87 -23.15 -1.82
CA GLY A 156 13.23 -24.03 -2.81
C GLY A 156 12.48 -23.31 -3.91
N TYR A 157 12.30 -21.98 -3.80
CA TYR A 157 11.60 -21.17 -4.80
C TYR A 157 12.55 -20.19 -5.47
N SER A 158 12.29 -19.92 -6.75
CA SER A 158 12.99 -18.90 -7.55
C SER A 158 12.03 -17.83 -8.08
N GLY A 159 10.88 -17.67 -7.42
CA GLY A 159 9.81 -16.74 -7.79
C GLY A 159 8.43 -17.36 -7.62
N PHE A 160 7.43 -16.67 -8.10
CA PHE A 160 6.03 -17.10 -8.10
C PHE A 160 5.36 -16.71 -9.42
N GLU A 161 4.36 -17.47 -9.80
CA GLU A 161 3.53 -17.22 -10.98
C GLU A 161 2.06 -17.09 -10.57
N LEU A 162 1.30 -16.26 -11.28
CA LEU A 162 -0.13 -16.23 -11.20
C LEU A 162 -0.68 -17.38 -12.05
N LYS A 163 -1.43 -18.29 -11.42
CA LYS A 163 -2.26 -19.26 -12.18
C LYS A 163 -3.63 -18.63 -12.36
N GLU A 164 -4.02 -18.43 -13.62
CA GLU A 164 -5.39 -18.12 -13.94
C GLU A 164 -6.20 -19.41 -13.76
N ASP A 165 -7.05 -19.46 -12.74
CA ASP A 165 -8.05 -20.51 -12.63
C ASP A 165 -8.98 -20.40 -13.83
N ASN A 166 -9.06 -21.47 -14.61
CA ASN A 166 -10.12 -21.60 -15.60
C ASN A 166 -11.45 -21.42 -14.88
N ALA A 167 -12.29 -20.52 -15.38
CA ALA A 167 -13.52 -20.04 -14.76
C ALA A 167 -14.61 -21.10 -14.43
N ALA A 168 -14.24 -22.37 -14.39
CA ALA A 168 -15.12 -23.51 -14.12
C ALA A 168 -15.22 -23.91 -12.65
N ASP A 169 -14.39 -23.35 -11.75
CA ASP A 169 -14.32 -23.81 -10.34
C ASP A 169 -14.58 -22.66 -9.35
N GLN A 170 -15.55 -21.80 -9.67
CA GLN A 170 -16.09 -20.84 -8.71
C GLN A 170 -17.07 -21.55 -7.76
N THR A 171 -16.57 -22.39 -6.90
CA THR A 171 -17.37 -22.86 -5.75
C THR A 171 -17.39 -21.74 -4.72
N ILE A 172 -18.46 -20.95 -4.74
CA ILE A 172 -18.77 -20.01 -3.66
C ILE A 172 -19.15 -20.86 -2.45
N SER A 173 -18.21 -21.17 -1.57
CA SER A 173 -18.54 -21.64 -0.23
C SER A 173 -18.86 -20.43 0.64
N ARG A 174 -20.06 -20.45 1.23
CA ARG A 174 -20.57 -19.46 2.17
C ARG A 174 -19.81 -19.42 3.47
#